data_5176580578a13eaf00cb16556a86ad7e
#
_entry.id   5176580578a13eaf00cb16556a86ad7e
#
_cell.length_a   1.000
_cell.length_b   1.000
_cell.length_c   1.000
_cell.angle_alpha   90.00
_cell.angle_beta   90.00
_cell.angle_gamma   90.00
#
_symmetry.space_group_name_H-M   'P 1'
#
loop_
_entity.id
_entity.type
_entity.pdbx_description
1 polymer ?
#
loop_
_entity_poly.entity_id
_entity_poly.type
_entity_poly.pdbx_seq_one_letter_code
_entity_poly.pdbx_strand_id
1 'polypeptide(L)'
;IQLKNASITTGPLKKLSISSTLKINGEIDVPPQNMVSVSMPLGGYLKSTKLLPGMHITKGEVIATMEDQQYIQLQQDFLTTKSRLYFAEKEYERQKELNQSQASSDKVYQQAEADYKTLRITSSALGEKLKLININPNTLSEKNISKSVNIYAPINGFVSKVDVNIGKYVNPADVLFELINPTDIHLNLKVFEKDVTKLAIGQKVLAYTNNQPENKHNCEII
;
A
#
# COMPACT_ATOMS: atom_id res chain seq x y z
N ILE A 1 -48.69 65.98 -11.32
CA ILE A 1 -48.17 66.99 -10.35
C ILE A 1 -47.85 66.32 -9.01
N GLN A 2 -48.66 65.40 -8.49
CA GLN A 2 -48.40 64.71 -7.19
C GLN A 2 -47.14 63.83 -7.17
N LEU A 3 -46.77 63.17 -8.26
CA LEU A 3 -45.57 62.39 -8.40
C LEU A 3 -44.29 63.22 -8.35
N LYS A 4 -44.29 64.42 -8.87
CA LYS A 4 -43.14 65.35 -8.82
C LYS A 4 -42.88 65.87 -7.41
N ASN A 5 -43.93 66.13 -6.63
CA ASN A 5 -43.79 66.64 -5.25
C ASN A 5 -43.30 65.54 -4.27
N ALA A 6 -43.46 64.29 -4.61
CA ALA A 6 -43.02 63.19 -3.80
C ALA A 6 -41.63 62.62 -4.20
N SER A 7 -40.93 63.25 -5.16
CA SER A 7 -39.64 62.87 -5.70
C SER A 7 -39.62 61.39 -6.18
N ILE A 8 -40.77 60.90 -6.66
CA ILE A 8 -40.87 59.47 -7.16
C ILE A 8 -40.47 59.52 -8.64
N THR A 9 -39.46 58.69 -8.97
CA THR A 9 -39.03 58.43 -10.34
C THR A 9 -39.46 56.99 -10.76
N THR A 10 -40.00 56.92 -11.97
CA THR A 10 -40.32 55.60 -12.57
C THR A 10 -39.25 55.25 -13.57
N GLY A 11 -38.84 53.97 -13.57
CA GLY A 11 -37.87 53.44 -14.51
C GLY A 11 -38.32 52.09 -15.07
N PRO A 12 -37.72 51.65 -16.18
CA PRO A 12 -37.99 50.31 -16.71
C PRO A 12 -37.53 49.25 -15.74
N LEU A 13 -38.29 48.14 -15.65
CA LEU A 13 -37.88 46.96 -14.92
C LEU A 13 -36.63 46.37 -15.58
N LYS A 14 -35.55 46.22 -14.79
CA LYS A 14 -34.32 45.56 -15.24
C LYS A 14 -34.24 44.19 -14.56
N LYS A 15 -34.01 43.14 -15.35
CA LYS A 15 -33.62 41.82 -14.80
C LYS A 15 -32.18 41.89 -14.34
N LEU A 16 -31.96 41.68 -13.07
CA LEU A 16 -30.61 41.58 -12.46
C LEU A 16 -30.40 40.13 -12.05
N SER A 17 -29.25 39.59 -12.40
CA SER A 17 -28.82 38.32 -11.85
C SER A 17 -28.33 38.54 -10.43
N ILE A 18 -28.98 37.92 -9.46
CA ILE A 18 -28.57 37.97 -8.06
C ILE A 18 -27.81 36.66 -7.81
N SER A 19 -26.55 36.76 -7.44
CA SER A 19 -25.74 35.62 -7.00
C SER A 19 -25.83 35.51 -5.48
N SER A 20 -26.09 34.32 -4.98
CA SER A 20 -25.99 33.99 -3.57
C SER A 20 -24.74 33.15 -3.33
N THR A 21 -24.00 33.46 -2.28
CA THR A 21 -22.84 32.65 -1.89
C THR A 21 -23.27 31.62 -0.87
N LEU A 22 -23.09 30.35 -1.19
CA LEU A 22 -23.29 29.24 -0.27
C LEU A 22 -21.95 28.88 0.38
N LYS A 23 -21.87 28.96 1.71
CA LYS A 23 -20.70 28.54 2.48
C LYS A 23 -20.92 27.12 2.98
N ILE A 24 -19.99 26.23 2.66
CA ILE A 24 -20.04 24.81 3.02
C ILE A 24 -18.73 24.47 3.71
N ASN A 25 -18.80 23.69 4.77
CA ASN A 25 -17.63 23.14 5.43
C ASN A 25 -17.22 21.84 4.75
N GLY A 26 -15.91 21.60 4.68
CA GLY A 26 -15.33 20.39 4.14
C GLY A 26 -14.05 20.02 4.87
N GLU A 27 -13.53 18.87 4.53
CA GLU A 27 -12.23 18.37 4.99
C GLU A 27 -11.38 17.98 3.79
N ILE A 28 -10.08 18.18 3.92
CA ILE A 28 -9.12 17.72 2.92
C ILE A 28 -8.98 16.22 3.11
N ASP A 29 -9.19 15.46 2.05
CA ASP A 29 -9.12 14.02 2.04
C ASP A 29 -8.24 13.54 0.89
N VAL A 30 -7.73 12.32 1.02
CA VAL A 30 -6.93 11.66 0.00
C VAL A 30 -7.72 10.45 -0.50
N PRO A 31 -7.90 10.31 -1.83
CA PRO A 31 -8.61 9.17 -2.38
C PRO A 31 -8.01 7.83 -1.93
N PRO A 32 -8.82 6.79 -1.73
CA PRO A 32 -8.36 5.47 -1.26
C PRO A 32 -7.22 4.87 -2.11
N GLN A 33 -7.17 5.17 -3.41
CA GLN A 33 -6.09 4.73 -4.31
C GLN A 33 -4.72 5.34 -3.98
N ASN A 34 -4.70 6.45 -3.25
CA ASN A 34 -3.49 7.16 -2.82
C ASN A 34 -3.17 6.91 -1.34
N MET A 35 -3.93 6.02 -0.69
CA MET A 35 -3.68 5.53 0.67
C MET A 35 -3.13 4.11 0.62
N VAL A 36 -2.08 3.85 1.38
CA VAL A 36 -1.46 2.52 1.46
C VAL A 36 -1.33 2.10 2.92
N SER A 37 -1.98 1.00 3.25
CA SER A 37 -1.82 0.33 4.55
C SER A 37 -0.64 -0.63 4.47
N VAL A 38 0.32 -0.48 5.37
CA VAL A 38 1.49 -1.34 5.48
C VAL A 38 1.26 -2.35 6.59
N SER A 39 1.32 -3.63 6.26
CA SER A 39 1.26 -4.76 7.18
C SER A 39 2.45 -5.70 6.98
N MET A 40 2.64 -6.66 7.90
CA MET A 40 3.68 -7.68 7.80
C MET A 40 3.06 -9.06 7.53
N PRO A 41 3.27 -9.68 6.36
CA PRO A 41 2.57 -10.90 5.95
C PRO A 41 2.72 -12.10 6.88
N LEU A 42 3.82 -12.20 7.61
CA LEU A 42 4.05 -13.28 8.58
C LEU A 42 3.86 -12.82 10.04
N GLY A 43 3.56 -11.54 10.27
CA GLY A 43 3.55 -10.98 11.62
C GLY A 43 4.95 -10.87 12.24
N GLY A 44 5.01 -10.78 13.58
CA GLY A 44 6.25 -10.70 14.36
C GLY A 44 6.29 -9.51 15.31
N TYR A 45 7.42 -9.32 15.99
CA TYR A 45 7.64 -8.21 16.91
C TYR A 45 8.23 -7.00 16.18
N LEU A 46 7.68 -5.81 16.39
CA LEU A 46 8.31 -4.58 15.92
C LEU A 46 9.57 -4.31 16.74
N LYS A 47 10.73 -4.47 16.10
CA LYS A 47 12.02 -4.19 16.73
C LYS A 47 12.35 -2.71 16.77
N SER A 48 12.12 -2.01 15.66
CA SER A 48 12.40 -0.57 15.56
C SER A 48 11.59 0.07 14.44
N THR A 49 11.22 1.32 14.65
CA THR A 49 10.73 2.24 13.63
C THR A 49 11.14 3.66 13.99
N LYS A 50 11.32 4.51 13.00
CA LYS A 50 11.56 5.95 13.16
C LYS A 50 10.36 6.79 12.74
N LEU A 51 9.29 6.14 12.27
CA LEU A 51 8.13 6.84 11.71
C LEU A 51 7.32 7.53 12.78
N LEU A 52 6.96 8.77 12.48
CA LEU A 52 5.99 9.57 13.22
C LEU A 52 4.95 10.12 12.22
N PRO A 53 3.69 10.32 12.63
CA PRO A 53 2.70 10.99 11.81
C PRO A 53 3.21 12.33 11.26
N GLY A 54 2.98 12.59 9.99
CA GLY A 54 3.45 13.78 9.27
C GLY A 54 4.87 13.68 8.66
N MET A 55 5.63 12.64 8.96
CA MET A 55 6.96 12.47 8.34
C MET A 55 6.85 12.13 6.85
N HIS A 56 7.74 12.74 6.06
CA HIS A 56 7.93 12.37 4.66
C HIS A 56 8.73 11.07 4.55
N ILE A 57 8.33 10.22 3.60
CA ILE A 57 9.00 8.95 3.28
C ILE A 57 9.26 8.84 1.78
N THR A 58 10.32 8.11 1.44
CA THR A 58 10.68 7.83 0.05
C THR A 58 10.52 6.35 -0.25
N LYS A 59 9.97 6.02 -1.41
CA LYS A 59 9.81 4.62 -1.85
C LYS A 59 11.14 3.86 -1.78
N GLY A 60 11.12 2.68 -1.14
CA GLY A 60 12.28 1.84 -0.91
C GLY A 60 13.08 2.19 0.35
N GLU A 61 12.72 3.24 1.08
CA GLU A 61 13.29 3.57 2.38
C GLU A 61 12.89 2.52 3.43
N VAL A 62 13.81 2.15 4.33
CA VAL A 62 13.50 1.25 5.46
C VAL A 62 12.72 2.03 6.51
N ILE A 63 11.46 1.67 6.69
CA ILE A 63 10.53 2.33 7.60
C ILE A 63 10.37 1.61 8.95
N ALA A 64 10.63 0.29 8.97
CA ALA A 64 10.60 -0.50 10.19
C ALA A 64 11.47 -1.75 10.05
N THR A 65 11.84 -2.31 11.20
CA THR A 65 12.48 -3.63 11.28
C THR A 65 11.62 -4.51 12.19
N MET A 66 11.28 -5.67 11.69
CA MET A 66 10.55 -6.71 12.42
C MET A 66 11.50 -7.83 12.83
N GLU A 67 11.20 -8.55 13.93
CA GLU A 67 11.93 -9.75 14.29
C GLU A 67 10.98 -10.86 14.76
N ASP A 68 11.29 -12.08 14.33
CA ASP A 68 10.59 -13.28 14.76
C ASP A 68 11.44 -14.55 14.48
N GLN A 69 11.22 -15.59 15.27
CA GLN A 69 11.86 -16.89 15.07
C GLN A 69 11.40 -17.56 13.77
N GLN A 70 10.16 -17.37 13.36
CA GLN A 70 9.63 -17.95 12.13
C GLN A 70 10.38 -17.47 10.87
N TYR A 71 11.00 -16.30 10.90
CA TYR A 71 11.84 -15.83 9.79
C TYR A 71 13.10 -16.70 9.63
N ILE A 72 13.70 -17.13 10.75
CA ILE A 72 14.83 -18.07 10.72
C ILE A 72 14.38 -19.39 10.16
N GLN A 73 13.24 -19.94 10.64
CA GLN A 73 12.71 -21.22 10.19
C GLN A 73 12.45 -21.24 8.68
N LEU A 74 11.79 -20.20 8.15
CA LEU A 74 11.51 -20.09 6.72
C LEU A 74 12.80 -20.07 5.86
N GLN A 75 13.83 -19.37 6.31
CA GLN A 75 15.13 -19.33 5.64
C GLN A 75 15.84 -20.68 5.69
N GLN A 76 15.79 -21.37 6.84
CA GLN A 76 16.33 -22.71 7.02
C GLN A 76 15.63 -23.72 6.11
N ASP A 77 14.30 -23.71 6.08
CA ASP A 77 13.49 -24.60 5.23
C ASP A 77 13.82 -24.42 3.75
N PHE A 78 13.96 -23.18 3.31
CA PHE A 78 14.36 -22.87 1.93
C PHE A 78 15.75 -23.42 1.60
N LEU A 79 16.76 -23.13 2.42
CA LEU A 79 18.14 -23.56 2.18
C LEU A 79 18.27 -25.09 2.20
N THR A 80 17.59 -25.75 3.16
CA THR A 80 17.56 -27.21 3.25
C THR A 80 16.89 -27.83 2.02
N THR A 81 15.75 -27.25 1.60
CA THR A 81 15.04 -27.73 0.41
C THR A 81 15.87 -27.48 -0.86
N LYS A 82 16.56 -26.37 -0.98
CA LYS A 82 17.45 -26.05 -2.10
C LYS A 82 18.61 -27.07 -2.20
N SER A 83 19.19 -27.45 -1.07
CA SER A 83 20.24 -28.48 -1.03
C SER A 83 19.71 -29.86 -1.48
N ARG A 84 18.52 -30.24 -0.97
CA ARG A 84 17.87 -31.50 -1.38
C ARG A 84 17.48 -31.48 -2.87
N LEU A 85 17.03 -30.36 -3.37
CA LEU A 85 16.67 -30.18 -4.78
C LEU A 85 17.89 -30.40 -5.69
N TYR A 86 19.04 -29.85 -5.33
CA TYR A 86 20.29 -30.06 -6.09
C TYR A 86 20.65 -31.55 -6.15
N PHE A 87 20.54 -32.29 -5.04
CA PHE A 87 20.79 -33.73 -5.02
C PHE A 87 19.76 -34.50 -5.90
N ALA A 88 18.48 -34.17 -5.75
CA ALA A 88 17.42 -34.82 -6.53
C ALA A 88 17.53 -34.57 -8.05
N GLU A 89 17.99 -33.38 -8.43
CA GLU A 89 18.27 -33.02 -9.83
C GLU A 89 19.36 -33.91 -10.40
N LYS A 90 20.48 -34.08 -9.67
CA LYS A 90 21.58 -34.96 -10.09
C LYS A 90 21.18 -36.44 -10.15
N GLU A 91 20.33 -36.87 -9.21
CA GLU A 91 19.78 -38.23 -9.22
C GLU A 91 18.85 -38.47 -10.42
N TYR A 92 17.95 -37.51 -10.69
CA TYR A 92 17.07 -37.55 -11.85
C TYR A 92 17.86 -37.61 -13.18
N GLU A 93 18.89 -36.77 -13.34
CA GLU A 93 19.77 -36.78 -14.51
C GLU A 93 20.44 -38.15 -14.68
N ARG A 94 21.01 -38.68 -13.63
CA ARG A 94 21.65 -40.01 -13.64
C ARG A 94 20.68 -41.14 -13.99
N GLN A 95 19.49 -41.18 -13.34
CA GLN A 95 18.49 -42.21 -13.63
C GLN A 95 17.92 -42.10 -15.04
N LYS A 96 17.84 -40.92 -15.58
CA LYS A 96 17.44 -40.67 -16.97
C LYS A 96 18.43 -41.29 -17.96
N GLU A 97 19.73 -41.10 -17.77
CA GLU A 97 20.79 -41.70 -18.63
C GLU A 97 20.82 -43.22 -18.52
N LEU A 98 20.71 -43.76 -17.28
CA LEU A 98 20.66 -45.19 -17.05
C LEU A 98 19.42 -45.87 -17.65
N ASN A 99 18.27 -45.20 -17.60
CA ASN A 99 17.04 -45.72 -18.20
C ASN A 99 17.11 -45.70 -19.73
N GLN A 100 17.67 -44.65 -20.33
CA GLN A 100 17.91 -44.60 -21.79
C GLN A 100 18.85 -45.69 -22.29
N SER A 101 19.82 -46.09 -21.46
CA SER A 101 20.73 -47.22 -21.77
C SER A 101 20.20 -48.59 -21.34
N GLN A 102 18.92 -48.65 -20.88
CA GLN A 102 18.27 -49.89 -20.36
C GLN A 102 18.97 -50.49 -19.11
N ALA A 103 19.76 -49.70 -18.42
CA ALA A 103 20.46 -50.08 -17.19
C ALA A 103 19.68 -49.80 -15.90
N SER A 104 18.56 -49.07 -15.98
CA SER A 104 17.65 -48.78 -14.86
C SER A 104 16.19 -49.01 -15.28
N SER A 105 15.35 -49.42 -14.31
CA SER A 105 13.92 -49.62 -14.57
C SER A 105 13.16 -48.30 -14.70
N ASP A 106 12.08 -48.28 -15.49
CA ASP A 106 11.18 -47.13 -15.63
C ASP A 106 10.65 -46.66 -14.28
N LYS A 107 10.39 -47.59 -13.35
CA LYS A 107 9.91 -47.24 -12.00
C LYS A 107 10.90 -46.36 -11.23
N VAL A 108 12.19 -46.67 -11.28
CA VAL A 108 13.23 -45.91 -10.57
C VAL A 108 13.41 -44.55 -11.21
N TYR A 109 13.41 -44.48 -12.53
CA TYR A 109 13.45 -43.21 -13.24
C TYR A 109 12.25 -42.33 -12.92
N GLN A 110 11.02 -42.86 -12.97
CA GLN A 110 9.79 -42.11 -12.64
C GLN A 110 9.78 -41.60 -11.19
N GLN A 111 10.30 -42.44 -10.24
CA GLN A 111 10.42 -42.00 -8.85
C GLN A 111 11.39 -40.82 -8.71
N ALA A 112 12.58 -40.88 -9.32
CA ALA A 112 13.55 -39.79 -9.29
C ALA A 112 12.99 -38.52 -9.94
N GLU A 113 12.24 -38.66 -11.03
CA GLU A 113 11.56 -37.53 -11.68
C GLU A 113 10.51 -36.89 -10.77
N ALA A 114 9.70 -37.71 -10.09
CA ALA A 114 8.66 -37.23 -9.16
C ALA A 114 9.28 -36.48 -7.97
N ASP A 115 10.35 -37.05 -7.39
CA ASP A 115 11.06 -36.43 -6.25
C ASP A 115 11.68 -35.07 -6.64
N TYR A 116 12.35 -35.03 -7.80
CA TYR A 116 12.89 -33.78 -8.33
C TYR A 116 11.81 -32.73 -8.56
N LYS A 117 10.69 -33.10 -9.21
CA LYS A 117 9.57 -32.18 -9.47
C LYS A 117 8.96 -31.64 -8.17
N THR A 118 8.77 -32.51 -7.18
CA THR A 118 8.21 -32.15 -5.87
C THR A 118 9.10 -31.16 -5.14
N LEU A 119 10.40 -31.41 -5.06
CA LEU A 119 11.36 -30.52 -4.40
C LEU A 119 11.49 -29.18 -5.14
N ARG A 120 11.41 -29.19 -6.48
CA ARG A 120 11.43 -27.96 -7.28
C ARG A 120 10.22 -27.07 -6.97
N ILE A 121 9.02 -27.66 -6.87
CA ILE A 121 7.80 -26.93 -6.50
C ILE A 121 7.92 -26.35 -5.09
N THR A 122 8.36 -27.18 -4.13
CA THR A 122 8.53 -26.77 -2.73
C THR A 122 9.55 -25.62 -2.60
N SER A 123 10.70 -25.73 -3.27
CA SER A 123 11.73 -24.69 -3.27
C SER A 123 11.20 -23.38 -3.87
N SER A 124 10.45 -23.46 -4.97
CA SER A 124 9.82 -22.29 -5.59
C SER A 124 8.82 -21.62 -4.64
N ALA A 125 7.95 -22.40 -4.00
CA ALA A 125 6.95 -21.86 -3.06
C ALA A 125 7.60 -21.21 -1.83
N LEU A 126 8.66 -21.79 -1.27
CA LEU A 126 9.42 -21.21 -0.18
C LEU A 126 10.14 -19.92 -0.62
N GLY A 127 10.65 -19.90 -1.86
CA GLY A 127 11.24 -18.69 -2.43
C GLY A 127 10.26 -17.53 -2.53
N GLU A 128 9.01 -17.78 -2.95
CA GLU A 128 7.97 -16.74 -2.97
C GLU A 128 7.59 -16.28 -1.55
N LYS A 129 7.51 -17.18 -0.57
CA LYS A 129 7.29 -16.80 0.83
C LYS A 129 8.40 -15.88 1.37
N LEU A 130 9.67 -16.13 1.01
CA LEU A 130 10.79 -15.26 1.39
C LEU A 130 10.67 -13.87 0.77
N LYS A 131 10.26 -13.78 -0.49
CA LYS A 131 10.03 -12.49 -1.16
C LYS A 131 8.94 -11.65 -0.47
N LEU A 132 7.88 -12.28 0.04
CA LEU A 132 6.82 -11.59 0.79
C LEU A 132 7.35 -10.84 2.02
N ILE A 133 8.44 -11.31 2.60
CA ILE A 133 9.09 -10.66 3.74
C ILE A 133 10.39 -9.92 3.34
N ASN A 134 10.51 -9.55 2.07
CA ASN A 134 11.63 -8.80 1.51
C ASN A 134 13.01 -9.50 1.64
N ILE A 135 13.04 -10.83 1.72
CA ILE A 135 14.28 -11.61 1.63
C ILE A 135 14.45 -12.12 0.20
N ASN A 136 15.60 -11.81 -0.40
CA ASN A 136 15.92 -12.30 -1.74
C ASN A 136 16.44 -13.75 -1.68
N PRO A 137 15.72 -14.75 -2.25
CA PRO A 137 16.15 -16.16 -2.20
C PRO A 137 17.46 -16.43 -2.94
N ASN A 138 17.82 -15.59 -3.93
CA ASN A 138 19.03 -15.79 -4.73
C ASN A 138 20.31 -15.40 -3.97
N THR A 139 20.21 -14.47 -3.03
CA THR A 139 21.34 -14.00 -2.22
C THR A 139 21.38 -14.65 -0.84
N LEU A 140 20.33 -15.41 -0.49
CA LEU A 140 20.26 -16.10 0.80
C LEU A 140 21.24 -17.26 0.85
N SER A 141 22.00 -17.31 1.94
CA SER A 141 23.02 -18.33 2.25
C SER A 141 23.04 -18.61 3.75
N GLU A 142 23.72 -19.66 4.16
CA GLU A 142 23.91 -20.03 5.59
C GLU A 142 24.51 -18.88 6.43
N LYS A 143 25.31 -18.00 5.79
CA LYS A 143 26.05 -16.92 6.47
C LYS A 143 25.19 -15.70 6.77
N ASN A 144 24.03 -15.55 6.09
CA ASN A 144 23.20 -14.33 6.20
C ASN A 144 21.75 -14.61 6.67
N ILE A 145 21.53 -15.78 7.30
CA ILE A 145 20.29 -16.06 8.01
C ILE A 145 20.07 -15.01 9.11
N SER A 146 18.91 -14.40 9.14
CA SER A 146 18.57 -13.35 10.09
C SER A 146 17.20 -13.54 10.73
N LYS A 147 17.12 -13.24 12.02
CA LYS A 147 15.85 -13.15 12.74
C LYS A 147 15.11 -11.84 12.45
N SER A 148 15.78 -10.88 11.84
CA SER A 148 15.22 -9.54 11.59
C SER A 148 15.05 -9.32 10.09
N VAL A 149 13.91 -8.71 9.73
CA VAL A 149 13.57 -8.33 8.36
C VAL A 149 13.14 -6.87 8.31
N ASN A 150 13.45 -6.20 7.21
CA ASN A 150 13.10 -4.80 7.02
C ASN A 150 11.79 -4.67 6.25
N ILE A 151 10.98 -3.69 6.67
CA ILE A 151 9.82 -3.21 5.93
C ILE A 151 10.24 -1.95 5.19
N TYR A 152 9.94 -1.91 3.89
CA TYR A 152 10.26 -0.77 3.02
C TYR A 152 9.01 0.00 2.65
N ALA A 153 9.15 1.32 2.49
CA ALA A 153 8.08 2.18 2.02
C ALA A 153 7.68 1.80 0.57
N PRO A 154 6.42 1.47 0.30
CA PRO A 154 5.95 1.09 -1.04
C PRO A 154 5.74 2.29 -1.96
N ILE A 155 5.58 3.50 -1.40
CA ILE A 155 5.29 4.75 -2.11
C ILE A 155 6.19 5.89 -1.60
N ASN A 156 6.27 6.97 -2.39
CA ASN A 156 6.69 8.28 -1.88
C ASN A 156 5.46 8.96 -1.28
N GLY A 157 5.62 9.64 -0.15
CA GLY A 157 4.50 10.32 0.48
C GLY A 157 4.75 10.66 1.94
N PHE A 158 3.69 10.64 2.73
CA PHE A 158 3.72 10.99 4.15
C PHE A 158 3.09 9.89 5.01
N VAL A 159 3.53 9.80 6.23
CA VAL A 159 2.94 8.93 7.25
C VAL A 159 1.67 9.61 7.77
N SER A 160 0.51 8.99 7.52
CA SER A 160 -0.77 9.44 8.09
C SER A 160 -0.92 8.97 9.53
N LYS A 161 -0.64 7.68 9.77
CA LYS A 161 -0.86 7.05 11.08
C LYS A 161 0.16 5.97 11.38
N VAL A 162 0.44 5.80 12.69
CA VAL A 162 1.29 4.75 13.24
C VAL A 162 0.48 3.99 14.30
N ASP A 163 0.12 2.72 14.01
CA ASP A 163 -0.77 1.90 14.85
C ASP A 163 -0.01 0.85 15.68
N VAL A 164 1.31 0.96 15.72
CA VAL A 164 2.17 -0.02 16.37
C VAL A 164 3.24 0.65 17.23
N ASN A 165 3.60 -0.01 18.35
CA ASN A 165 4.67 0.42 19.24
C ASN A 165 5.84 -0.57 19.18
N ILE A 166 7.06 -0.10 19.43
CA ILE A 166 8.26 -0.94 19.53
C ILE A 166 8.03 -2.00 20.64
N GLY A 167 8.35 -3.25 20.33
CA GLY A 167 8.16 -4.41 21.20
C GLY A 167 6.76 -5.06 21.13
N LYS A 168 5.81 -4.46 20.41
CA LYS A 168 4.49 -5.08 20.20
C LYS A 168 4.58 -6.21 19.18
N TYR A 169 3.94 -7.34 19.50
CA TYR A 169 3.68 -8.39 18.49
C TYR A 169 2.50 -7.97 17.61
N VAL A 170 2.63 -8.14 16.30
CA VAL A 170 1.60 -7.88 15.31
C VAL A 170 1.28 -9.14 14.53
N ASN A 171 0.00 -9.34 14.22
CA ASN A 171 -0.46 -10.44 13.39
C ASN A 171 -0.41 -10.05 11.90
N PRO A 172 -0.46 -11.02 10.97
CA PRO A 172 -0.44 -10.73 9.53
C PRO A 172 -1.52 -9.77 9.03
N ALA A 173 -2.67 -9.71 9.72
CA ALA A 173 -3.79 -8.82 9.34
C ALA A 173 -3.68 -7.41 9.94
N ASP A 174 -2.76 -7.19 10.90
CA ASP A 174 -2.65 -5.91 11.58
C ASP A 174 -1.97 -4.87 10.67
N VAL A 175 -2.55 -3.68 10.60
CA VAL A 175 -1.94 -2.53 9.92
C VAL A 175 -0.94 -1.88 10.89
N LEU A 176 0.30 -1.69 10.44
CA LEU A 176 1.34 -1.03 11.21
C LEU A 176 1.37 0.48 10.93
N PHE A 177 1.28 0.84 9.67
CA PHE A 177 1.39 2.20 9.19
C PHE A 177 0.36 2.49 8.10
N GLU A 178 -0.20 3.68 8.13
CA GLU A 178 -0.97 4.23 7.01
C GLU A 178 -0.14 5.33 6.34
N LEU A 179 0.05 5.19 5.04
CA LEU A 179 0.84 6.09 4.22
C LEU A 179 -0.06 6.75 3.19
N ILE A 180 0.17 8.03 2.92
CA ILE A 180 -0.60 8.79 1.93
C ILE A 180 0.31 9.42 0.89
N ASN A 181 -0.14 9.39 -0.35
CA ASN A 181 0.46 10.17 -1.43
C ASN A 181 -0.43 11.39 -1.71
N PRO A 182 0.02 12.63 -1.39
CA PRO A 182 -0.80 13.83 -1.51
C PRO A 182 -0.81 14.42 -2.93
N THR A 183 -0.41 13.67 -3.96
CA THR A 183 -0.41 14.18 -5.35
C THR A 183 -1.80 14.45 -5.89
N ASP A 184 -2.82 13.80 -5.34
CA ASP A 184 -4.21 13.95 -5.71
C ASP A 184 -5.03 14.16 -4.42
N ILE A 185 -5.25 15.41 -4.08
CA ILE A 185 -5.97 15.82 -2.87
C ILE A 185 -7.37 16.25 -3.26
N HIS A 186 -8.37 15.70 -2.59
CA HIS A 186 -9.77 16.03 -2.76
C HIS A 186 -10.28 16.84 -1.56
N LEU A 187 -11.24 17.71 -1.83
CA LEU A 187 -12.00 18.38 -0.79
C LEU A 187 -13.35 17.69 -0.64
N ASN A 188 -13.54 17.00 0.48
CA ASN A 188 -14.80 16.36 0.83
C ASN A 188 -15.73 17.39 1.48
N LEU A 189 -16.82 17.76 0.77
CA LEU A 189 -17.79 18.76 1.23
C LEU A 189 -18.93 18.10 2.00
N LYS A 190 -19.21 18.56 3.22
CA LYS A 190 -20.35 18.12 4.03
C LYS A 190 -21.56 19.02 3.77
N VAL A 191 -22.44 18.58 2.86
CA VAL A 191 -23.59 19.36 2.38
C VAL A 191 -24.86 18.92 3.09
N PHE A 192 -25.68 19.89 3.54
CA PHE A 192 -27.03 19.59 4.04
C PHE A 192 -27.98 19.26 2.87
N GLU A 193 -28.94 18.38 3.09
CA GLU A 193 -29.93 17.94 2.09
C GLU A 193 -30.63 19.10 1.37
N LYS A 194 -31.03 20.14 2.11
CA LYS A 194 -31.66 21.35 1.57
C LYS A 194 -30.80 22.15 0.58
N ASP A 195 -29.48 21.94 0.60
CA ASP A 195 -28.53 22.71 -0.22
C ASP A 195 -27.97 21.88 -1.39
N VAL A 196 -28.22 20.54 -1.41
CA VAL A 196 -27.75 19.65 -2.47
C VAL A 196 -28.25 20.09 -3.86
N THR A 197 -29.49 20.56 -3.95
CA THR A 197 -30.11 21.01 -5.21
C THR A 197 -29.46 22.28 -5.80
N LYS A 198 -28.64 22.97 -5.01
CA LYS A 198 -27.90 24.17 -5.43
C LYS A 198 -26.51 23.85 -6.00
N LEU A 199 -26.09 22.60 -5.93
CA LEU A 199 -24.79 22.14 -6.39
C LEU A 199 -24.93 21.35 -7.68
N ALA A 200 -23.96 21.49 -8.57
CA ALA A 200 -23.90 20.74 -9.81
C ALA A 200 -22.46 20.32 -10.11
N ILE A 201 -22.29 19.15 -10.74
CA ILE A 201 -21.02 18.69 -11.26
C ILE A 201 -20.48 19.72 -12.25
N GLY A 202 -19.16 20.00 -12.19
CA GLY A 202 -18.51 21.04 -12.99
C GLY A 202 -18.63 22.45 -12.41
N GLN A 203 -19.30 22.63 -11.27
CA GLN A 203 -19.43 23.94 -10.62
C GLN A 203 -18.10 24.34 -9.97
N LYS A 204 -17.66 25.57 -10.23
CA LYS A 204 -16.47 26.14 -9.61
C LYS A 204 -16.72 26.57 -8.17
N VAL A 205 -15.81 26.18 -7.29
CA VAL A 205 -15.85 26.43 -5.86
C VAL A 205 -14.53 27.09 -5.44
N LEU A 206 -14.61 28.06 -4.54
CA LEU A 206 -13.44 28.66 -3.91
C LEU A 206 -13.28 28.07 -2.51
N ALA A 207 -12.21 27.32 -2.29
CA ALA A 207 -11.86 26.76 -1.00
C ALA A 207 -10.77 27.59 -0.31
N TYR A 208 -10.85 27.69 1.02
CA TYR A 208 -9.82 28.31 1.84
C TYR A 208 -9.82 27.69 3.23
N THR A 209 -8.68 27.72 3.90
CA THR A 209 -8.56 27.23 5.28
C THR A 209 -8.86 28.34 6.28
N ASN A 210 -9.39 27.99 7.45
CA ASN A 210 -9.68 28.97 8.51
C ASN A 210 -8.43 29.72 8.98
N ASN A 211 -7.26 29.10 8.91
CA ASN A 211 -5.99 29.71 9.31
C ASN A 211 -5.42 30.68 8.26
N GLN A 212 -5.84 30.56 7.00
CA GLN A 212 -5.36 31.36 5.88
C GLN A 212 -6.52 31.72 4.93
N PRO A 213 -7.48 32.55 5.35
CA PRO A 213 -8.68 32.87 4.55
C PRO A 213 -8.37 33.64 3.26
N GLU A 214 -7.22 34.31 3.20
CA GLU A 214 -6.75 35.02 2.01
C GLU A 214 -6.23 34.08 0.92
N ASN A 215 -5.78 32.87 1.29
CA ASN A 215 -5.23 31.91 0.36
C ASN A 215 -6.36 31.03 -0.21
N LYS A 216 -6.89 31.48 -1.36
CA LYS A 216 -8.05 30.85 -2.02
C LYS A 216 -7.59 29.87 -3.10
N HIS A 217 -8.12 28.66 -3.05
CA HIS A 217 -7.88 27.59 -4.02
C HIS A 217 -9.12 27.42 -4.91
N ASN A 218 -8.89 27.41 -6.22
CA ASN A 218 -9.95 27.11 -7.19
C ASN A 218 -10.16 25.58 -7.25
N CYS A 219 -11.37 25.15 -6.97
CA CYS A 219 -11.79 23.75 -7.02
C CYS A 219 -12.98 23.61 -7.96
N GLU A 220 -13.26 22.37 -8.36
CA GLU A 220 -14.41 22.00 -9.18
C GLU A 220 -15.11 20.80 -8.54
N ILE A 221 -16.43 20.81 -8.56
CA ILE A 221 -17.24 19.67 -8.08
C ILE A 221 -17.19 18.56 -9.13
N ILE A 222 -16.77 17.37 -8.70
CA ILE A 222 -16.67 16.17 -9.52
C ILE A 222 -17.76 15.15 -9.20
#